data_1095068a2acb139dfc2135a26a604be2
#
_entry.id   1095068a2acb139dfc2135a26a604be2
#
_cell.length_a   1.000
_cell.length_b   1.000
_cell.length_c   1.000
_cell.angle_alpha   90.00
_cell.angle_beta   90.00
_cell.angle_gamma   90.00
#
_symmetry.space_group_name_H-M   'P 1'
#
loop_
_entity.id
_entity.type
_entity.pdbx_description
1 polymer ?
#
loop_
_entity_poly.entity_id
_entity_poly.type
_entity_poly.pdbx_seq_one_letter_code
_entity_poly.pdbx_strand_id
1 'polypeptide(L)'
;MKKFLKSLLIPLVSFAIAAAVFPAGTSLLDSQTVLADTTADTSIKNGLFHEGTDWNYYVNGEIATGTTTLVKYNGNWWYVRNGKIDFDSHTLCKYNGNWFYVSGGKVNFNAAGLCKYNGNWFYVKNGKVDFGATTLCKYNGNWFYVSGGKVNFSATTLCKYNGNWFYVSNGKVNFNAAGLCRYNGNWFYVSGGRVNFSATGLCRYNGSWWYVRNGVVDFSARTLYRYNGIWWYINGGRIDFGARTLCKYNGTWWFIENGQINWSENAKTLVKYGSSWYYVNGGVVNWRYSGKCVYGDYEYTVENGVVDFGAQITKNDPFAKYMKANPARSGIQGTVNAIADNGTGRKYPVNYTNADISGIIGYYVTDFNNDGSDEMLVVRHSSEDDLIFELYKKDGNSCVKTAQTSVIDGGVRSFNEKTEKIMLCERYGKKYIFMQFHNSDSAFCDGYYRGFALLHVSGSGFIMDANDVFAGSSDWQ
;
A
#
# COMPACT_ATOMS: atom_id res chain seq x y z
N MET A 1 5.85 -23.48 -7.56
CA MET A 1 4.90 -23.28 -6.45
C MET A 1 5.44 -23.54 -5.04
N LYS A 2 6.75 -23.85 -4.84
CA LYS A 2 7.36 -24.14 -3.51
C LYS A 2 8.29 -23.06 -2.96
N LYS A 3 8.44 -21.89 -3.60
CA LYS A 3 9.37 -20.84 -3.17
C LYS A 3 8.72 -19.62 -2.47
N PHE A 4 7.40 -19.52 -2.45
CA PHE A 4 6.71 -18.39 -1.80
C PHE A 4 6.25 -18.63 -0.36
N LEU A 5 6.38 -19.88 0.14
CA LEU A 5 6.04 -20.20 1.54
C LEU A 5 7.19 -19.96 2.53
N LYS A 6 8.39 -19.58 2.07
CA LYS A 6 9.57 -19.45 2.96
C LYS A 6 9.77 -18.06 3.57
N SER A 7 9.00 -17.06 3.22
CA SER A 7 9.17 -15.71 3.80
C SER A 7 8.13 -15.34 4.88
N LEU A 8 7.27 -16.26 5.29
CA LEU A 8 6.29 -16.06 6.37
C LEU A 8 6.61 -16.85 7.63
N LEU A 9 7.80 -17.42 7.72
CA LEU A 9 8.33 -17.98 8.96
C LEU A 9 8.94 -16.84 9.79
N ILE A 10 8.10 -16.14 10.52
CA ILE A 10 8.50 -15.46 11.75
C ILE A 10 9.04 -16.57 12.66
N PRO A 11 10.25 -16.44 13.24
CA PRO A 11 10.78 -17.47 14.10
C PRO A 11 9.77 -17.75 15.22
N LEU A 12 9.29 -18.97 15.32
CA LEU A 12 8.73 -19.51 16.51
C LEU A 12 9.86 -19.46 17.57
N VAL A 13 9.86 -18.41 18.35
CA VAL A 13 10.56 -18.49 19.63
C VAL A 13 9.76 -19.48 20.44
N SER A 14 10.24 -20.71 20.44
CA SER A 14 9.85 -21.72 21.41
C SER A 14 10.25 -21.20 22.78
N PHE A 15 9.33 -20.58 23.47
CA PHE A 15 9.46 -20.45 24.92
C PHE A 15 9.29 -21.87 25.49
N ALA A 16 10.41 -22.50 25.73
CA ALA A 16 10.47 -23.63 26.65
C ALA A 16 9.79 -23.13 27.93
N ILE A 17 8.78 -23.86 28.37
CA ILE A 17 8.25 -23.74 29.74
C ILE A 17 9.36 -24.25 30.63
N ALA A 18 10.28 -23.37 31.01
CA ALA A 18 11.12 -23.60 32.15
C ALA A 18 10.19 -23.53 33.37
N ALA A 19 9.87 -24.67 33.92
CA ALA A 19 9.37 -24.75 35.27
C ALA A 19 10.41 -24.06 36.12
N ALA A 20 10.16 -22.81 36.49
CA ALA A 20 10.95 -22.12 37.49
C ALA A 20 10.71 -22.84 38.80
N VAL A 21 11.62 -23.72 39.12
CA VAL A 21 11.84 -24.16 40.50
C VAL A 21 12.26 -22.91 41.26
N PHE A 22 11.36 -22.40 42.08
CA PHE A 22 11.70 -21.32 43.02
C PHE A 22 12.76 -21.84 43.99
N PRO A 23 13.91 -21.17 44.14
CA PRO A 23 14.77 -21.47 45.23
C PRO A 23 14.02 -21.16 46.55
N ALA A 24 13.90 -22.16 47.37
CA ALA A 24 13.52 -21.99 48.75
C ALA A 24 14.60 -21.12 49.42
N GLY A 25 14.20 -20.00 49.96
CA GLY A 25 15.10 -19.24 50.80
C GLY A 25 15.06 -17.74 50.59
N THR A 26 14.14 -17.11 51.25
CA THR A 26 14.30 -16.08 52.27
C THR A 26 12.93 -15.77 52.84
N SER A 27 12.60 -16.48 53.87
CA SER A 27 11.53 -16.17 54.80
C SER A 27 11.90 -14.89 55.55
N LEU A 28 11.28 -13.77 55.17
CA LEU A 28 11.16 -12.65 56.12
C LEU A 28 9.67 -12.40 56.26
N LEU A 29 9.20 -12.71 57.45
CA LEU A 29 7.85 -12.67 57.99
C LEU A 29 7.04 -13.94 57.74
N ASP A 30 7.44 -14.99 58.40
CA ASP A 30 6.58 -16.12 58.73
C ASP A 30 5.48 -15.63 59.65
N SER A 31 4.24 -15.67 59.18
CA SER A 31 3.07 -15.34 60.02
C SER A 31 2.95 -16.41 61.04
N GLN A 32 3.30 -16.09 62.29
CA GLN A 32 3.05 -16.97 63.42
C GLN A 32 1.57 -17.27 63.53
N THR A 33 1.25 -18.55 63.51
CA THR A 33 -0.05 -19.07 63.94
C THR A 33 -0.13 -18.88 65.45
N VAL A 34 -0.85 -17.87 65.87
CA VAL A 34 -1.12 -17.72 67.31
C VAL A 34 -2.33 -18.58 67.68
N LEU A 35 -2.08 -19.72 68.30
CA LEU A 35 -3.08 -20.42 69.18
C LEU A 35 -3.44 -19.45 70.28
N ALA A 36 -4.74 -19.27 70.52
CA ALA A 36 -5.23 -18.49 71.64
C ALA A 36 -4.82 -19.20 72.96
N ASP A 37 -3.73 -18.77 73.59
CA ASP A 37 -3.39 -19.11 74.92
C ASP A 37 -3.59 -17.86 75.78
N THR A 38 -4.32 -18.02 76.89
CA THR A 38 -4.73 -17.00 77.85
C THR A 38 -3.60 -16.65 78.80
N THR A 39 -2.49 -16.15 78.31
CA THR A 39 -1.50 -15.43 79.13
C THR A 39 -1.23 -14.09 78.41
N ALA A 40 -1.23 -13.02 79.17
CA ALA A 40 -0.98 -11.67 78.69
C ALA A 40 0.42 -11.63 78.04
N ASP A 41 0.50 -12.05 76.81
CA ASP A 41 1.71 -11.92 75.99
C ASP A 41 1.80 -10.49 75.47
N THR A 42 2.83 -9.79 75.92
CA THR A 42 3.17 -8.42 75.50
C THR A 42 3.79 -8.40 74.07
N SER A 43 3.56 -9.44 73.32
CA SER A 43 4.05 -9.43 71.89
C SER A 43 3.29 -8.39 71.05
N ILE A 44 4.04 -7.52 70.39
CA ILE A 44 3.51 -6.47 69.52
C ILE A 44 2.78 -7.16 68.37
N LYS A 45 1.46 -6.89 68.25
CA LYS A 45 0.64 -7.45 67.12
C LYS A 45 1.21 -7.06 65.82
N ASN A 46 1.50 -8.05 64.92
CA ASN A 46 1.87 -7.86 63.54
C ASN A 46 1.15 -8.89 62.70
N GLY A 47 0.42 -8.43 61.62
CA GLY A 47 -0.34 -9.31 60.75
C GLY A 47 -1.86 -9.14 60.88
N LEU A 48 -2.62 -10.14 60.43
CA LEU A 48 -4.08 -10.14 60.47
C LEU A 48 -4.60 -10.78 61.75
N PHE A 49 -5.47 -10.06 62.42
CA PHE A 49 -6.16 -10.51 63.65
C PHE A 49 -7.66 -10.33 63.53
N HIS A 50 -8.43 -11.33 63.91
CA HIS A 50 -9.88 -11.30 64.01
C HIS A 50 -10.34 -10.69 65.29
N GLU A 51 -11.07 -9.58 65.22
CA GLU A 51 -11.55 -8.89 66.46
C GLU A 51 -13.01 -8.43 66.19
N GLY A 52 -13.90 -8.98 67.04
CA GLY A 52 -15.33 -8.76 66.86
C GLY A 52 -15.82 -9.35 65.51
N THR A 53 -16.28 -8.50 64.62
CA THR A 53 -16.72 -8.86 63.24
C THR A 53 -15.66 -8.62 62.19
N ASP A 54 -14.57 -7.96 62.52
CA ASP A 54 -13.59 -7.44 61.61
C ASP A 54 -12.27 -8.22 61.64
N TRP A 55 -11.60 -8.26 60.49
CA TRP A 55 -10.23 -8.68 60.36
C TRP A 55 -9.35 -7.44 60.21
N ASN A 56 -8.59 -7.13 61.30
CA ASN A 56 -7.72 -5.97 61.35
C ASN A 56 -6.28 -6.35 60.99
N TYR A 57 -5.59 -5.48 60.28
CA TYR A 57 -4.18 -5.63 59.94
C TYR A 57 -3.34 -4.70 60.81
N TYR A 58 -2.48 -5.33 61.60
CA TYR A 58 -1.60 -4.66 62.55
C TYR A 58 -0.17 -4.59 62.03
N VAL A 59 0.47 -3.45 62.25
CA VAL A 59 1.90 -3.23 62.03
C VAL A 59 2.44 -2.56 63.30
N ASN A 60 3.41 -3.16 63.95
CA ASN A 60 4.00 -2.68 65.21
C ASN A 60 2.96 -2.37 66.29
N GLY A 61 1.96 -3.21 66.46
CA GLY A 61 0.94 -3.09 67.51
C GLY A 61 -0.23 -2.17 67.17
N GLU A 62 -0.19 -1.42 66.09
CA GLU A 62 -1.24 -0.49 65.63
C GLU A 62 -1.96 -0.97 64.38
N ILE A 63 -3.26 -0.69 64.32
CA ILE A 63 -4.00 -0.94 63.05
C ILE A 63 -3.41 -0.05 61.96
N ALA A 64 -2.97 -0.65 60.88
CA ALA A 64 -2.33 0.04 59.75
C ALA A 64 -3.36 0.84 58.91
N THR A 65 -3.97 1.86 59.51
CA THR A 65 -4.93 2.78 58.88
C THR A 65 -4.26 3.50 57.73
N GLY A 66 -4.99 3.69 56.63
CA GLY A 66 -4.41 4.29 55.39
C GLY A 66 -3.62 3.31 54.50
N THR A 67 -3.34 2.08 55.00
CA THR A 67 -2.62 1.07 54.23
C THR A 67 -3.57 0.31 53.29
N THR A 68 -3.14 0.18 52.03
CA THR A 68 -3.79 -0.69 51.03
C THR A 68 -2.74 -1.67 50.50
N THR A 69 -2.90 -2.96 50.82
CA THR A 69 -1.90 -3.97 50.47
C THR A 69 -2.49 -5.38 50.42
N LEU A 70 -1.64 -6.37 50.13
CA LEU A 70 -1.96 -7.79 50.24
C LEU A 70 -1.21 -8.37 51.43
N VAL A 71 -1.92 -9.13 52.26
CA VAL A 71 -1.36 -9.81 53.44
C VAL A 71 -1.63 -11.32 53.35
N LYS A 72 -0.59 -12.13 53.55
CA LYS A 72 -0.72 -13.60 53.55
C LYS A 72 -1.19 -14.08 54.89
N TYR A 73 -2.28 -14.86 54.93
CA TYR A 73 -2.81 -15.50 56.11
C TYR A 73 -3.53 -16.80 55.77
N ASN A 74 -3.25 -17.86 56.49
CA ASN A 74 -3.81 -19.20 56.29
C ASN A 74 -3.80 -19.64 54.80
N GLY A 75 -2.63 -19.54 54.14
CA GLY A 75 -2.44 -19.95 52.74
C GLY A 75 -3.04 -19.04 51.71
N ASN A 76 -3.84 -18.05 52.07
CA ASN A 76 -4.46 -17.09 51.17
C ASN A 76 -3.78 -15.72 51.24
N TRP A 77 -3.91 -14.94 50.17
CA TRP A 77 -3.53 -13.53 50.11
C TRP A 77 -4.77 -12.67 50.20
N TRP A 78 -4.88 -11.91 51.33
CA TRP A 78 -6.02 -11.08 51.64
C TRP A 78 -5.77 -9.62 51.29
N TYR A 79 -6.80 -8.97 50.77
CA TYR A 79 -6.76 -7.56 50.45
C TYR A 79 -7.15 -6.71 51.64
N VAL A 80 -6.21 -5.94 52.10
CA VAL A 80 -6.39 -5.00 53.20
C VAL A 80 -6.57 -3.59 52.60
N ARG A 81 -7.57 -2.89 53.08
CA ARG A 81 -7.81 -1.47 52.78
C ARG A 81 -8.13 -0.74 54.08
N ASN A 82 -7.38 0.36 54.35
CA ASN A 82 -7.50 1.13 55.58
C ASN A 82 -7.36 0.26 56.81
N GLY A 83 -6.43 -0.67 56.84
CA GLY A 83 -6.12 -1.53 57.97
C GLY A 83 -7.11 -2.68 58.21
N LYS A 84 -8.09 -2.92 57.34
CA LYS A 84 -9.06 -4.01 57.46
C LYS A 84 -9.14 -4.83 56.18
N ILE A 85 -9.48 -6.13 56.32
CA ILE A 85 -9.81 -6.91 55.12
C ILE A 85 -11.11 -6.37 54.54
N ASP A 86 -11.10 -6.06 53.25
CA ASP A 86 -12.27 -5.64 52.49
C ASP A 86 -12.80 -6.81 51.67
N PHE A 87 -13.75 -7.55 52.27
CA PHE A 87 -14.32 -8.76 51.65
C PHE A 87 -15.16 -8.49 50.42
N ASP A 88 -15.64 -7.27 50.22
CA ASP A 88 -16.49 -6.92 49.06
C ASP A 88 -15.65 -6.46 47.88
N SER A 89 -14.36 -6.34 48.04
CA SER A 89 -13.49 -5.82 47.00
C SER A 89 -13.38 -6.74 45.81
N HIS A 90 -13.60 -6.12 44.63
CA HIS A 90 -13.29 -6.67 43.33
C HIS A 90 -12.40 -5.65 42.57
N THR A 91 -11.08 -5.80 42.65
CA THR A 91 -10.15 -4.76 42.22
C THR A 91 -8.78 -5.32 41.85
N LEU A 92 -7.86 -4.42 41.50
CA LEU A 92 -6.43 -4.73 41.38
C LEU A 92 -5.66 -4.16 42.54
N CYS A 93 -4.76 -4.94 43.12
CA CYS A 93 -3.84 -4.50 44.16
C CYS A 93 -2.39 -4.70 43.70
N LYS A 94 -1.54 -3.66 43.86
CA LYS A 94 -0.11 -3.74 43.57
C LYS A 94 0.62 -4.28 44.82
N TYR A 95 1.38 -5.34 44.61
CA TYR A 95 2.20 -5.94 45.66
C TYR A 95 3.51 -6.49 45.09
N ASN A 96 4.64 -6.14 45.66
CA ASN A 96 5.98 -6.56 45.21
C ASN A 96 6.16 -6.43 43.66
N GLY A 97 5.83 -5.23 43.12
CA GLY A 97 6.00 -4.94 41.71
C GLY A 97 4.94 -5.52 40.78
N ASN A 98 4.12 -6.46 41.25
CA ASN A 98 3.05 -7.08 40.43
C ASN A 98 1.68 -6.52 40.78
N TRP A 99 0.74 -6.60 39.85
CA TRP A 99 -0.65 -6.27 40.10
C TRP A 99 -1.48 -7.54 40.14
N PHE A 100 -2.13 -7.77 41.26
CA PHE A 100 -2.94 -8.96 41.51
C PHE A 100 -4.43 -8.64 41.45
N TYR A 101 -5.20 -9.57 40.92
CA TYR A 101 -6.66 -9.47 40.91
C TYR A 101 -7.23 -9.98 42.25
N VAL A 102 -7.99 -9.12 42.87
CA VAL A 102 -8.72 -9.37 44.12
C VAL A 102 -10.19 -9.60 43.78
N SER A 103 -10.78 -10.60 44.38
CA SER A 103 -12.21 -10.90 44.29
C SER A 103 -12.69 -11.49 45.62
N GLY A 104 -13.71 -10.87 46.21
CA GLY A 104 -14.18 -11.26 47.54
C GLY A 104 -13.09 -11.13 48.60
N GLY A 105 -12.37 -10.01 48.56
CA GLY A 105 -11.35 -9.66 49.54
C GLY A 105 -10.06 -10.46 49.48
N LYS A 106 -9.89 -11.39 48.53
CA LYS A 106 -8.67 -12.20 48.40
C LYS A 106 -8.17 -12.28 46.96
N VAL A 107 -6.88 -12.53 46.80
CA VAL A 107 -6.30 -12.76 45.48
C VAL A 107 -6.88 -14.03 44.87
N ASN A 108 -7.44 -13.90 43.66
CA ASN A 108 -7.90 -15.05 42.91
C ASN A 108 -6.87 -15.41 41.83
N PHE A 109 -6.00 -16.37 42.11
CA PHE A 109 -4.95 -16.82 41.19
C PHE A 109 -5.49 -17.56 39.96
N ASN A 110 -6.76 -17.97 39.94
CA ASN A 110 -7.40 -18.61 38.77
C ASN A 110 -8.08 -17.59 37.89
N ALA A 111 -8.10 -16.31 38.28
CA ALA A 111 -8.78 -15.28 37.50
C ALA A 111 -8.12 -15.07 36.15
N ALA A 112 -8.96 -15.02 35.13
CA ALA A 112 -8.59 -14.63 33.78
C ALA A 112 -9.72 -13.75 33.18
N GLY A 113 -9.36 -12.64 32.50
CA GLY A 113 -10.35 -11.76 31.93
C GLY A 113 -9.97 -10.28 32.00
N LEU A 114 -10.97 -9.41 31.97
CA LEU A 114 -10.78 -7.97 32.09
C LEU A 114 -11.21 -7.47 33.48
N CYS A 115 -10.38 -6.65 34.08
CA CYS A 115 -10.67 -5.93 35.31
C CYS A 115 -10.56 -4.43 35.12
N LYS A 116 -11.58 -3.68 35.55
CA LYS A 116 -11.55 -2.20 35.52
C LYS A 116 -10.87 -1.67 36.79
N TYR A 117 -9.88 -0.81 36.59
CA TYR A 117 -9.17 -0.16 37.68
C TYR A 117 -8.74 1.25 37.26
N ASN A 118 -9.04 2.25 38.10
CA ASN A 118 -8.72 3.66 37.85
C ASN A 118 -9.04 4.10 36.39
N GLY A 119 -10.26 3.81 35.94
CA GLY A 119 -10.75 4.18 34.61
C GLY A 119 -10.24 3.31 33.43
N ASN A 120 -9.23 2.50 33.64
CA ASN A 120 -8.67 1.61 32.62
C ASN A 120 -9.14 0.15 32.79
N TRP A 121 -9.15 -0.58 31.68
CA TRP A 121 -9.41 -2.02 31.66
C TRP A 121 -8.11 -2.79 31.47
N PHE A 122 -7.77 -3.63 32.45
CA PHE A 122 -6.56 -4.45 32.47
C PHE A 122 -6.87 -5.90 32.18
N TYR A 123 -5.96 -6.54 31.45
CA TYR A 123 -6.04 -7.98 31.17
C TYR A 123 -5.36 -8.77 32.33
N VAL A 124 -6.15 -9.61 32.92
CA VAL A 124 -5.72 -10.49 34.01
C VAL A 124 -5.55 -11.91 33.46
N LYS A 125 -4.45 -12.54 33.81
CA LYS A 125 -4.17 -13.94 33.51
C LYS A 125 -3.53 -14.58 34.73
N ASN A 126 -4.07 -15.72 35.16
CA ASN A 126 -3.61 -16.41 36.37
C ASN A 126 -3.53 -15.45 37.60
N GLY A 127 -4.57 -14.66 37.77
CA GLY A 127 -4.71 -13.73 38.90
C GLY A 127 -3.80 -12.51 38.89
N LYS A 128 -3.01 -12.29 37.83
CA LYS A 128 -2.10 -11.14 37.69
C LYS A 128 -2.40 -10.38 36.42
N VAL A 129 -2.14 -9.07 36.42
CA VAL A 129 -2.14 -8.28 35.18
C VAL A 129 -0.97 -8.73 34.33
N ASP A 130 -1.25 -9.13 33.10
CA ASP A 130 -0.24 -9.48 32.11
C ASP A 130 0.02 -8.27 31.19
N PHE A 131 1.01 -7.45 31.56
CA PHE A 131 1.40 -6.26 30.80
C PHE A 131 2.05 -6.57 29.44
N GLY A 132 2.49 -7.80 29.21
CA GLY A 132 3.00 -8.24 27.92
C GLY A 132 1.91 -8.66 26.93
N ALA A 133 0.68 -8.80 27.40
CA ALA A 133 -0.39 -9.37 26.61
C ALA A 133 -0.78 -8.48 25.41
N THR A 134 -0.78 -9.10 24.23
CA THR A 134 -1.43 -8.59 23.01
C THR A 134 -2.36 -9.69 22.51
N THR A 135 -3.66 -9.53 22.73
CA THR A 135 -4.65 -10.61 22.53
C THR A 135 -6.08 -10.07 22.42
N LEU A 136 -7.02 -10.98 22.24
CA LEU A 136 -8.44 -10.70 22.38
C LEU A 136 -8.96 -11.27 23.70
N CYS A 137 -9.79 -10.51 24.38
CA CYS A 137 -10.46 -10.97 25.60
C CYS A 137 -11.96 -10.73 25.52
N LYS A 138 -12.75 -11.79 25.80
CA LYS A 138 -14.21 -11.69 25.81
C LYS A 138 -14.67 -11.15 27.17
N TYR A 139 -15.54 -10.12 27.12
CA TYR A 139 -16.16 -9.56 28.31
C TYR A 139 -17.57 -9.05 27.97
N ASN A 140 -18.54 -9.42 28.76
CA ASN A 140 -19.96 -9.05 28.55
C ASN A 140 -20.41 -9.18 27.08
N GLY A 141 -20.17 -10.36 26.49
CA GLY A 141 -20.58 -10.67 25.13
C GLY A 141 -19.71 -10.10 24.01
N ASN A 142 -18.86 -9.09 24.29
CA ASN A 142 -17.97 -8.46 23.33
C ASN A 142 -16.53 -9.00 23.41
N TRP A 143 -15.81 -8.94 22.29
CA TRP A 143 -14.39 -9.25 22.24
C TRP A 143 -13.60 -7.96 22.16
N PHE A 144 -12.76 -7.71 23.15
CA PHE A 144 -11.93 -6.51 23.25
C PHE A 144 -10.48 -6.80 22.88
N TYR A 145 -9.86 -5.84 22.23
CA TYR A 145 -8.44 -5.89 21.91
C TYR A 145 -7.61 -5.38 23.07
N VAL A 146 -6.73 -6.22 23.52
CA VAL A 146 -5.74 -5.95 24.57
C VAL A 146 -4.38 -5.72 23.91
N SER A 147 -3.69 -4.69 24.32
CA SER A 147 -2.32 -4.39 23.92
C SER A 147 -1.56 -3.82 25.11
N GLY A 148 -0.38 -4.40 25.41
CA GLY A 148 0.37 -4.02 26.61
C GLY A 148 -0.42 -4.23 27.89
N GLY A 149 -1.22 -5.31 27.96
CA GLY A 149 -2.02 -5.67 29.13
C GLY A 149 -3.24 -4.79 29.41
N LYS A 150 -3.57 -3.83 28.51
CA LYS A 150 -4.73 -2.95 28.63
C LYS A 150 -5.62 -3.04 27.41
N VAL A 151 -6.93 -2.82 27.59
CA VAL A 151 -7.83 -2.65 26.46
C VAL A 151 -7.50 -1.35 25.74
N ASN A 152 -7.23 -1.46 24.45
CA ASN A 152 -7.00 -0.30 23.58
C ASN A 152 -8.26 0.00 22.77
N PHE A 153 -9.07 0.94 23.23
CA PHE A 153 -10.34 1.31 22.62
C PHE A 153 -10.22 2.07 21.30
N SER A 154 -9.04 2.60 20.97
CA SER A 154 -8.80 3.30 19.70
C SER A 154 -8.23 2.40 18.60
N ALA A 155 -7.92 1.15 18.92
CA ALA A 155 -7.27 0.24 17.99
C ALA A 155 -8.17 -0.09 16.80
N THR A 156 -7.59 0.04 15.59
CA THR A 156 -8.12 -0.52 14.35
C THR A 156 -6.99 -1.32 13.72
N THR A 157 -7.11 -2.65 13.77
CA THR A 157 -6.00 -3.56 13.43
C THR A 157 -6.49 -4.99 13.22
N LEU A 158 -5.55 -5.88 12.89
CA LEU A 158 -5.77 -7.33 12.96
C LEU A 158 -5.14 -7.89 14.26
N CYS A 159 -5.85 -8.81 14.88
CA CYS A 159 -5.35 -9.53 16.04
C CYS A 159 -5.48 -11.04 15.86
N LYS A 160 -4.39 -11.78 16.07
CA LYS A 160 -4.41 -13.25 16.03
C LYS A 160 -4.88 -13.80 17.38
N TYR A 161 -5.89 -14.68 17.34
CA TYR A 161 -6.43 -15.35 18.51
C TYR A 161 -6.89 -16.76 18.14
N ASN A 162 -6.46 -17.77 18.89
CA ASN A 162 -6.79 -19.18 18.64
C ASN A 162 -6.65 -19.59 17.16
N GLY A 163 -5.50 -19.27 16.55
CA GLY A 163 -5.20 -19.64 15.16
C GLY A 163 -5.83 -18.74 14.09
N ASN A 164 -6.85 -17.95 14.41
CA ASN A 164 -7.54 -17.05 13.47
C ASN A 164 -7.09 -15.60 13.62
N TRP A 165 -7.20 -14.83 12.55
CA TRP A 165 -6.97 -13.39 12.56
C TRP A 165 -8.30 -12.65 12.52
N PHE A 166 -8.55 -11.81 13.51
CA PHE A 166 -9.76 -11.04 13.67
C PHE A 166 -9.55 -9.57 13.37
N TYR A 167 -10.53 -8.96 12.75
CA TYR A 167 -10.54 -7.52 12.53
C TYR A 167 -11.08 -6.80 13.75
N VAL A 168 -10.27 -5.90 14.26
CA VAL A 168 -10.58 -5.02 15.38
C VAL A 168 -10.86 -3.62 14.85
N SER A 169 -11.92 -3.02 15.32
CA SER A 169 -12.27 -1.62 15.06
C SER A 169 -12.72 -0.99 16.36
N ASN A 170 -12.18 0.18 16.68
CA ASN A 170 -12.46 0.87 17.95
C ASN A 170 -12.30 -0.06 19.16
N GLY A 171 -11.21 -0.82 19.16
CA GLY A 171 -10.84 -1.71 20.25
C GLY A 171 -11.70 -2.96 20.41
N LYS A 172 -12.63 -3.24 19.54
CA LYS A 172 -13.52 -4.42 19.57
C LYS A 172 -13.44 -5.20 18.27
N VAL A 173 -13.61 -6.52 18.37
CA VAL A 173 -13.80 -7.33 17.15
C VAL A 173 -15.10 -6.94 16.48
N ASN A 174 -14.99 -6.57 15.20
CA ASN A 174 -16.14 -6.27 14.36
C ASN A 174 -16.44 -7.47 13.46
N PHE A 175 -17.38 -8.31 13.86
CA PHE A 175 -17.78 -9.51 13.10
C PHE A 175 -18.55 -9.21 11.81
N ASN A 176 -19.02 -7.98 11.62
CA ASN A 176 -19.68 -7.56 10.39
C ASN A 176 -18.69 -6.95 9.37
N ALA A 177 -17.42 -6.85 9.74
CA ALA A 177 -16.42 -6.26 8.86
C ALA A 177 -16.19 -7.11 7.62
N ALA A 178 -16.20 -6.44 6.47
CA ALA A 178 -15.82 -6.99 5.17
C ALA A 178 -15.00 -5.95 4.40
N GLY A 179 -14.01 -6.39 3.65
CA GLY A 179 -13.15 -5.52 2.86
C GLY A 179 -11.67 -5.72 3.11
N LEU A 180 -10.86 -4.70 2.84
CA LEU A 180 -9.42 -4.78 3.00
C LEU A 180 -8.96 -4.10 4.29
N CYS A 181 -8.04 -4.73 4.98
CA CYS A 181 -7.38 -4.20 6.18
C CYS A 181 -5.86 -4.26 6.03
N ARG A 182 -5.18 -3.13 6.29
CA ARG A 182 -3.72 -3.08 6.27
C ARG A 182 -3.14 -3.52 7.62
N TYR A 183 -2.19 -4.45 7.56
CA TYR A 183 -1.48 -4.92 8.74
C TYR A 183 -0.05 -5.32 8.37
N ASN A 184 0.95 -4.82 9.09
CA ASN A 184 2.38 -5.09 8.85
C ASN A 184 2.79 -4.97 7.37
N GLY A 185 2.38 -3.88 6.72
CA GLY A 185 2.73 -3.60 5.32
C GLY A 185 1.87 -4.31 4.28
N ASN A 186 1.15 -5.37 4.62
CA ASN A 186 0.29 -6.12 3.72
C ASN A 186 -1.19 -5.71 3.86
N TRP A 187 -1.96 -5.96 2.81
CA TRP A 187 -3.40 -5.77 2.79
C TRP A 187 -4.11 -7.11 2.81
N PHE A 188 -4.88 -7.36 3.83
CA PHE A 188 -5.60 -8.61 4.04
C PHE A 188 -7.09 -8.45 3.74
N TYR A 189 -7.68 -9.47 3.13
CA TYR A 189 -9.11 -9.54 2.90
C TYR A 189 -9.83 -10.07 4.14
N VAL A 190 -10.72 -9.27 4.65
CA VAL A 190 -11.56 -9.57 5.82
C VAL A 190 -12.96 -9.88 5.34
N SER A 191 -13.56 -10.93 5.87
CA SER A 191 -14.97 -11.30 5.67
C SER A 191 -15.51 -11.85 6.97
N GLY A 192 -16.69 -11.36 7.39
CA GLY A 192 -17.27 -11.76 8.69
C GLY A 192 -16.33 -11.47 9.87
N GLY A 193 -15.59 -10.35 9.81
CA GLY A 193 -14.67 -9.93 10.86
C GLY A 193 -13.39 -10.77 11.01
N ARG A 194 -13.11 -11.67 10.05
CA ARG A 194 -11.92 -12.52 10.06
C ARG A 194 -11.17 -12.40 8.73
N VAL A 195 -9.85 -12.55 8.79
CA VAL A 195 -9.07 -12.70 7.56
C VAL A 195 -9.44 -14.01 6.89
N ASN A 196 -9.84 -13.93 5.63
CA ASN A 196 -10.17 -15.10 4.83
C ASN A 196 -8.98 -15.44 3.90
N PHE A 197 -8.09 -16.32 4.32
CA PHE A 197 -6.92 -16.74 3.57
C PHE A 197 -7.24 -17.62 2.34
N SER A 198 -8.45 -18.10 2.20
CA SER A 198 -8.87 -18.84 0.99
C SER A 198 -9.47 -17.93 -0.08
N ALA A 199 -9.68 -16.65 0.23
CA ALA A 199 -10.27 -15.72 -0.70
C ALA A 199 -9.35 -15.44 -1.88
N THR A 200 -9.88 -15.59 -3.10
CA THR A 200 -9.25 -15.15 -4.33
C THR A 200 -10.31 -14.45 -5.17
N GLY A 201 -10.07 -13.20 -5.56
CA GLY A 201 -11.05 -12.43 -6.30
C GLY A 201 -10.80 -10.93 -6.25
N LEU A 202 -11.84 -10.19 -6.63
CA LEU A 202 -11.81 -8.72 -6.61
C LEU A 202 -12.52 -8.20 -5.37
N CYS A 203 -11.90 -7.25 -4.72
CA CYS A 203 -12.46 -6.51 -3.59
C CYS A 203 -12.43 -5.01 -3.89
N ARG A 204 -13.58 -4.34 -3.75
CA ARG A 204 -13.66 -2.89 -3.88
C ARG A 204 -13.27 -2.24 -2.56
N TYR A 205 -12.28 -1.34 -2.63
CA TYR A 205 -11.83 -0.59 -1.46
C TYR A 205 -11.30 0.78 -1.88
N ASN A 206 -11.77 1.84 -1.22
CA ASN A 206 -11.43 3.24 -1.51
C ASN A 206 -11.51 3.57 -3.02
N GLY A 207 -12.67 3.28 -3.62
CA GLY A 207 -12.94 3.58 -5.04
C GLY A 207 -12.27 2.66 -6.05
N SER A 208 -11.27 1.88 -5.66
CA SER A 208 -10.53 0.97 -6.55
C SER A 208 -10.94 -0.49 -6.36
N TRP A 209 -10.75 -1.30 -7.42
CA TRP A 209 -10.92 -2.75 -7.38
C TRP A 209 -9.56 -3.43 -7.24
N TRP A 210 -9.36 -4.12 -6.14
CA TRP A 210 -8.12 -4.80 -5.78
C TRP A 210 -8.23 -6.29 -6.00
N TYR A 211 -7.16 -6.87 -6.53
CA TYR A 211 -7.07 -8.32 -6.70
C TYR A 211 -6.46 -8.96 -5.46
N VAL A 212 -7.26 -9.81 -4.86
CA VAL A 212 -6.90 -10.60 -3.68
C VAL A 212 -6.55 -12.01 -4.15
N ARG A 213 -5.45 -12.54 -3.68
CA ARG A 213 -5.05 -13.94 -3.85
C ARG A 213 -4.66 -14.53 -2.50
N ASN A 214 -5.29 -15.66 -2.15
CA ASN A 214 -5.06 -16.30 -0.85
C ASN A 214 -5.20 -15.32 0.32
N GLY A 215 -6.25 -14.51 0.29
CA GLY A 215 -6.59 -13.55 1.34
C GLY A 215 -5.74 -12.30 1.44
N VAL A 216 -4.79 -12.09 0.51
CA VAL A 216 -3.89 -10.93 0.51
C VAL A 216 -3.96 -10.23 -0.85
N VAL A 217 -3.88 -8.90 -0.87
CA VAL A 217 -3.76 -8.15 -2.13
C VAL A 217 -2.45 -8.50 -2.80
N ASP A 218 -2.53 -8.99 -4.02
CA ASP A 218 -1.35 -9.35 -4.81
C ASP A 218 -0.95 -8.19 -5.73
N PHE A 219 -0.10 -7.29 -5.24
CA PHE A 219 0.40 -6.14 -5.98
C PHE A 219 1.27 -6.49 -7.19
N SER A 220 1.75 -7.72 -7.28
CA SER A 220 2.52 -8.20 -8.42
C SER A 220 1.65 -8.75 -9.54
N ALA A 221 0.36 -8.90 -9.31
CA ALA A 221 -0.54 -9.55 -10.25
C ALA A 221 -0.64 -8.75 -11.56
N ARG A 222 -0.34 -9.45 -12.66
CA ARG A 222 -0.62 -9.06 -14.04
C ARG A 222 -1.31 -10.23 -14.70
N THR A 223 -2.63 -10.19 -14.78
CA THR A 223 -3.43 -11.34 -15.18
C THR A 223 -4.84 -10.94 -15.57
N LEU A 224 -5.62 -11.91 -16.02
CA LEU A 224 -7.05 -11.78 -16.21
C LEU A 224 -7.80 -12.42 -15.04
N TYR A 225 -8.86 -11.76 -14.62
CA TYR A 225 -9.77 -12.30 -13.64
C TYR A 225 -11.22 -12.08 -14.05
N ARG A 226 -12.03 -13.17 -14.01
CA ARG A 226 -13.46 -13.10 -14.35
C ARG A 226 -14.27 -12.70 -13.12
N TYR A 227 -15.01 -11.59 -13.24
CA TYR A 227 -15.87 -11.10 -12.19
C TYR A 227 -17.19 -10.60 -12.78
N ASN A 228 -18.30 -11.05 -12.24
CA ASN A 228 -19.66 -10.77 -12.76
C ASN A 228 -19.80 -11.01 -14.28
N GLY A 229 -19.25 -12.12 -14.76
CA GLY A 229 -19.32 -12.50 -16.17
C GLY A 229 -18.28 -11.84 -17.08
N ILE A 230 -17.62 -10.78 -16.65
CA ILE A 230 -16.67 -9.98 -17.42
C ILE A 230 -15.22 -10.37 -17.05
N TRP A 231 -14.34 -10.44 -18.06
CA TRP A 231 -12.91 -10.64 -17.86
C TRP A 231 -12.21 -9.30 -17.73
N TRP A 232 -11.66 -9.04 -16.56
CA TRP A 232 -10.96 -7.81 -16.21
C TRP A 232 -9.45 -8.01 -16.23
N TYR A 233 -8.76 -7.02 -16.74
CA TYR A 233 -7.30 -6.97 -16.70
C TYR A 233 -6.82 -6.42 -15.37
N ILE A 234 -5.99 -7.20 -14.71
CA ILE A 234 -5.35 -6.85 -13.46
C ILE A 234 -3.91 -6.44 -13.76
N ASN A 235 -3.54 -5.25 -13.35
CA ASN A 235 -2.19 -4.70 -13.47
C ASN A 235 -1.75 -4.09 -12.15
N GLY A 236 -0.64 -4.60 -11.58
CA GLY A 236 -0.17 -4.14 -10.27
C GLY A 236 -1.20 -4.36 -9.16
N GLY A 237 -1.94 -5.48 -9.21
CA GLY A 237 -2.94 -5.85 -8.19
C GLY A 237 -4.26 -5.10 -8.25
N ARG A 238 -4.52 -4.30 -9.29
CA ARG A 238 -5.77 -3.55 -9.48
C ARG A 238 -6.34 -3.77 -10.87
N ILE A 239 -7.66 -3.59 -11.02
CA ILE A 239 -8.23 -3.46 -12.36
C ILE A 239 -7.67 -2.17 -12.99
N ASP A 240 -7.11 -2.31 -14.16
CA ASP A 240 -6.66 -1.20 -14.99
C ASP A 240 -7.72 -0.93 -16.07
N PHE A 241 -8.66 -0.04 -15.78
CA PHE A 241 -9.80 0.27 -16.64
C PHE A 241 -9.42 0.96 -17.95
N GLY A 242 -8.24 1.58 -18.02
CA GLY A 242 -7.76 2.25 -19.22
C GLY A 242 -6.80 1.40 -20.04
N ALA A 243 -6.54 0.16 -19.64
CA ALA A 243 -5.55 -0.65 -20.31
C ALA A 243 -5.97 -0.97 -21.75
N ARG A 244 -5.03 -0.70 -22.69
CA ARG A 244 -5.04 -1.20 -24.05
C ARG A 244 -3.72 -1.92 -24.29
N THR A 245 -3.73 -3.26 -24.17
CA THR A 245 -2.51 -4.07 -24.13
C THR A 245 -2.80 -5.53 -24.46
N LEU A 246 -1.77 -6.36 -24.39
CA LEU A 246 -1.90 -7.82 -24.42
C LEU A 246 -1.68 -8.42 -23.05
N CYS A 247 -2.45 -9.44 -22.72
CA CYS A 247 -2.26 -10.21 -21.51
C CYS A 247 -2.22 -11.71 -21.82
N LYS A 248 -1.14 -12.39 -21.39
CA LYS A 248 -1.05 -13.86 -21.51
C LYS A 248 -1.79 -14.50 -20.36
N TYR A 249 -2.80 -15.32 -20.70
CA TYR A 249 -3.59 -16.06 -19.72
C TYR A 249 -3.94 -17.45 -20.27
N ASN A 250 -3.68 -18.49 -19.49
CA ASN A 250 -3.88 -19.89 -19.89
C ASN A 250 -3.27 -20.24 -21.27
N GLY A 251 -2.04 -19.78 -21.52
CA GLY A 251 -1.33 -20.05 -22.77
C GLY A 251 -1.67 -19.14 -23.94
N THR A 252 -2.79 -18.42 -23.89
CA THR A 252 -3.29 -17.55 -24.94
C THR A 252 -2.96 -16.09 -24.65
N TRP A 253 -2.63 -15.31 -25.70
CA TRP A 253 -2.45 -13.87 -25.63
C TRP A 253 -3.74 -13.16 -25.99
N TRP A 254 -4.35 -12.52 -24.99
CA TRP A 254 -5.62 -11.83 -25.09
C TRP A 254 -5.44 -10.34 -25.32
N PHE A 255 -6.27 -9.80 -26.18
CA PHE A 255 -6.34 -8.35 -26.39
C PHE A 255 -7.22 -7.70 -25.32
N ILE A 256 -6.64 -6.76 -24.65
CA ILE A 256 -7.29 -5.95 -23.61
C ILE A 256 -7.56 -4.56 -24.17
N GLU A 257 -8.78 -4.13 -24.06
CA GLU A 257 -9.20 -2.78 -24.40
C GLU A 257 -10.15 -2.26 -23.30
N ASN A 258 -9.91 -1.05 -22.83
CA ASN A 258 -10.65 -0.48 -21.69
C ASN A 258 -10.68 -1.41 -20.46
N GLY A 259 -9.55 -2.07 -20.20
CA GLY A 259 -9.38 -2.97 -19.07
C GLY A 259 -10.11 -4.31 -19.15
N GLN A 260 -10.72 -4.64 -20.28
CA GLN A 260 -11.47 -5.88 -20.52
C GLN A 260 -10.94 -6.62 -21.74
N ILE A 261 -11.23 -7.93 -21.82
CA ILE A 261 -10.98 -8.65 -23.09
C ILE A 261 -11.93 -8.10 -24.15
N ASN A 262 -11.38 -7.68 -25.27
CA ASN A 262 -12.17 -7.31 -26.45
C ASN A 262 -12.50 -8.58 -27.26
N TRP A 263 -13.71 -9.04 -27.14
CA TRP A 263 -14.24 -10.25 -27.85
C TRP A 263 -14.75 -9.98 -29.26
N SER A 264 -14.65 -8.75 -29.77
CA SER A 264 -15.22 -8.42 -31.06
C SER A 264 -14.57 -9.26 -32.16
N GLU A 265 -15.35 -10.10 -32.80
CA GLU A 265 -14.90 -10.94 -33.94
C GLU A 265 -14.38 -10.09 -35.11
N ASN A 266 -14.85 -8.84 -35.21
CA ASN A 266 -14.45 -7.89 -36.24
C ASN A 266 -13.23 -7.04 -35.81
N ALA A 267 -12.75 -7.15 -34.59
CA ALA A 267 -11.59 -6.41 -34.11
C ALA A 267 -10.30 -6.97 -34.75
N LYS A 268 -10.01 -6.52 -35.93
CA LYS A 268 -8.71 -6.73 -36.61
C LYS A 268 -7.88 -5.48 -36.37
N THR A 269 -6.86 -5.57 -35.53
CA THR A 269 -6.08 -4.40 -35.12
C THR A 269 -4.66 -4.76 -34.73
N LEU A 270 -3.83 -3.74 -34.57
CA LEU A 270 -2.49 -3.89 -34.03
C LEU A 270 -2.46 -3.43 -32.56
N VAL A 271 -1.75 -4.18 -31.73
CA VAL A 271 -1.60 -3.88 -30.30
C VAL A 271 -0.14 -3.92 -29.94
N LYS A 272 0.34 -2.86 -29.30
CA LYS A 272 1.71 -2.79 -28.79
C LYS A 272 1.83 -3.55 -27.49
N TYR A 273 2.87 -4.39 -27.38
CA TYR A 273 3.25 -5.04 -26.14
C TYR A 273 4.79 -5.17 -26.09
N GLY A 274 5.39 -4.60 -25.04
CA GLY A 274 6.84 -4.44 -25.01
C GLY A 274 7.34 -3.56 -26.14
N SER A 275 8.37 -4.02 -26.82
CA SER A 275 8.96 -3.33 -28.00
C SER A 275 8.29 -3.67 -29.33
N SER A 276 7.34 -4.61 -29.35
CA SER A 276 6.77 -5.15 -30.59
C SER A 276 5.29 -4.83 -30.71
N TRP A 277 4.78 -4.89 -31.96
CA TRP A 277 3.36 -4.78 -32.26
C TRP A 277 2.84 -6.11 -32.78
N TYR A 278 1.67 -6.47 -32.36
CA TYR A 278 1.06 -7.77 -32.61
C TYR A 278 -0.29 -7.61 -33.29
N TYR A 279 -0.55 -8.48 -34.27
CA TYR A 279 -1.83 -8.54 -34.93
C TYR A 279 -2.83 -9.33 -34.10
N VAL A 280 -3.94 -8.69 -33.83
CA VAL A 280 -5.05 -9.26 -33.06
C VAL A 280 -6.26 -9.45 -33.98
N ASN A 281 -6.92 -10.58 -33.85
CA ASN A 281 -8.17 -10.89 -34.50
C ASN A 281 -9.07 -11.68 -33.55
N GLY A 282 -10.31 -11.23 -33.38
CA GLY A 282 -11.27 -11.90 -32.47
C GLY A 282 -10.79 -11.95 -31.02
N GLY A 283 -10.14 -10.89 -30.54
CA GLY A 283 -9.71 -10.77 -29.15
C GLY A 283 -8.42 -11.50 -28.78
N VAL A 284 -7.75 -12.14 -29.74
CA VAL A 284 -6.50 -12.87 -29.48
C VAL A 284 -5.42 -12.52 -30.51
N VAL A 285 -4.16 -12.67 -30.11
CA VAL A 285 -3.04 -12.57 -31.05
C VAL A 285 -3.11 -13.73 -32.04
N ASN A 286 -3.16 -13.41 -33.32
CA ASN A 286 -3.16 -14.41 -34.39
C ASN A 286 -1.74 -14.66 -34.93
N TRP A 287 -1.05 -15.62 -34.33
CA TRP A 287 0.32 -16.01 -34.69
C TRP A 287 0.49 -16.62 -36.08
N ARG A 288 -0.61 -16.99 -36.72
CA ARG A 288 -0.58 -17.59 -38.06
C ARG A 288 -0.83 -16.55 -39.16
N TYR A 289 -1.12 -15.31 -38.79
CA TYR A 289 -1.41 -14.29 -39.74
C TYR A 289 -0.11 -13.70 -40.32
N SER A 290 0.00 -13.75 -41.64
CA SER A 290 0.98 -13.00 -42.44
C SER A 290 0.26 -12.29 -43.52
N GLY A 291 0.44 -10.96 -43.66
CA GLY A 291 -0.28 -10.13 -44.60
C GLY A 291 -0.24 -8.67 -44.22
N LYS A 292 -1.20 -7.91 -44.75
CA LYS A 292 -1.30 -6.47 -44.52
C LYS A 292 -2.37 -6.15 -43.47
N CYS A 293 -2.09 -5.21 -42.58
CA CYS A 293 -3.02 -4.71 -41.58
C CYS A 293 -3.02 -3.18 -41.56
N VAL A 294 -4.19 -2.60 -41.69
CA VAL A 294 -4.36 -1.14 -41.55
C VAL A 294 -4.53 -0.81 -40.08
N TYR A 295 -3.73 0.16 -39.61
CA TYR A 295 -3.84 0.70 -38.27
C TYR A 295 -3.57 2.21 -38.30
N GLY A 296 -4.57 3.00 -37.87
CA GLY A 296 -4.60 4.42 -38.15
C GLY A 296 -4.57 4.65 -39.67
N ASP A 297 -3.76 5.57 -40.14
CA ASP A 297 -3.62 5.92 -41.54
C ASP A 297 -2.62 5.04 -42.31
N TYR A 298 -2.08 4.00 -41.64
CA TYR A 298 -0.99 3.20 -42.17
C TYR A 298 -1.36 1.75 -42.38
N GLU A 299 -0.81 1.16 -43.44
CA GLU A 299 -0.84 -0.27 -43.70
C GLU A 299 0.51 -0.89 -43.33
N TYR A 300 0.49 -1.77 -42.36
CA TYR A 300 1.66 -2.47 -41.83
C TYR A 300 1.76 -3.88 -42.38
N THR A 301 2.98 -4.34 -42.64
CA THR A 301 3.23 -5.74 -42.94
C THR A 301 3.33 -6.50 -41.61
N VAL A 302 2.61 -7.60 -41.54
CA VAL A 302 2.62 -8.52 -40.40
C VAL A 302 3.17 -9.85 -40.87
N GLU A 303 4.11 -10.42 -40.15
CA GLU A 303 4.64 -11.76 -40.35
C GLU A 303 4.50 -12.59 -39.09
N ASN A 304 3.85 -13.75 -39.20
CA ASN A 304 3.60 -14.63 -38.05
C ASN A 304 3.02 -13.89 -36.84
N GLY A 305 2.05 -13.01 -37.09
CA GLY A 305 1.36 -12.25 -36.06
C GLY A 305 2.12 -11.06 -35.47
N VAL A 306 3.33 -10.77 -35.95
CA VAL A 306 4.17 -9.66 -35.47
C VAL A 306 4.35 -8.65 -36.60
N VAL A 307 4.29 -7.35 -36.26
CA VAL A 307 4.54 -6.30 -37.24
C VAL A 307 6.00 -6.28 -37.62
N ASP A 308 6.28 -6.38 -38.92
CA ASP A 308 7.60 -6.14 -39.48
C ASP A 308 7.75 -4.65 -39.82
N PHE A 309 8.48 -3.93 -38.98
CA PHE A 309 8.78 -2.52 -39.22
C PHE A 309 9.84 -2.28 -40.30
N GLY A 310 10.58 -3.31 -40.73
CA GLY A 310 11.55 -3.25 -41.83
C GLY A 310 10.88 -3.27 -43.19
N ALA A 311 9.77 -3.99 -43.31
CA ALA A 311 9.00 -4.18 -44.56
C ALA A 311 7.91 -3.12 -44.81
N GLN A 312 7.94 -2.07 -44.21
CA GLN A 312 7.12 -0.89 -44.08
C GLN A 312 5.96 -0.55 -45.02
N ILE A 313 4.93 -0.03 -44.38
CA ILE A 313 4.05 1.12 -44.66
C ILE A 313 4.00 1.50 -46.15
N THR A 314 3.05 0.92 -46.79
CA THR A 314 2.74 1.28 -48.14
C THR A 314 1.55 2.23 -48.14
N LYS A 315 1.80 3.43 -48.39
CA LYS A 315 1.08 4.43 -49.18
C LYS A 315 1.93 5.67 -49.18
N ASN A 316 1.80 6.49 -50.21
CA ASN A 316 2.45 7.78 -50.39
C ASN A 316 2.26 8.77 -49.19
N ASP A 317 2.42 8.28 -47.95
CA ASP A 317 2.35 9.13 -46.78
C ASP A 317 3.71 9.80 -46.55
N PRO A 318 3.79 11.12 -46.74
CA PRO A 318 5.01 11.87 -46.55
C PRO A 318 5.64 11.71 -45.16
N PHE A 319 4.85 11.59 -44.11
CA PHE A 319 5.35 11.38 -42.75
C PHE A 319 6.00 10.01 -42.59
N ALA A 320 5.39 8.99 -43.15
CA ALA A 320 5.97 7.65 -43.15
C ALA A 320 7.30 7.57 -43.88
N LYS A 321 7.38 8.25 -45.04
CA LYS A 321 8.64 8.36 -45.80
C LYS A 321 9.72 9.06 -44.98
N TYR A 322 9.37 10.14 -44.29
CA TYR A 322 10.31 10.88 -43.46
C TYR A 322 10.80 10.01 -42.27
N MET A 323 9.89 9.36 -41.53
CA MET A 323 10.23 8.48 -40.41
C MET A 323 11.14 7.32 -40.84
N LYS A 324 10.91 6.76 -42.03
CA LYS A 324 11.76 5.70 -42.59
C LYS A 324 13.16 6.18 -42.93
N ALA A 325 13.26 7.37 -43.51
CA ALA A 325 14.54 7.97 -43.87
C ALA A 325 15.34 8.45 -42.63
N ASN A 326 14.64 8.72 -41.55
CA ASN A 326 15.20 9.26 -40.31
C ASN A 326 14.78 8.40 -39.10
N PRO A 327 15.22 7.15 -38.97
CA PRO A 327 14.77 6.29 -37.92
C PRO A 327 15.13 6.86 -36.54
N ALA A 328 14.20 6.74 -35.58
CA ALA A 328 14.51 7.01 -34.18
C ALA A 328 15.60 6.04 -33.71
N ARG A 329 16.59 6.55 -32.99
CA ARG A 329 17.73 5.72 -32.54
C ARG A 329 17.28 4.65 -31.55
N SER A 330 17.70 3.40 -31.79
CA SER A 330 17.54 2.30 -30.85
C SER A 330 18.38 2.57 -29.60
N GLY A 331 17.76 2.51 -28.44
CA GLY A 331 18.40 2.78 -27.14
C GLY A 331 17.71 3.90 -26.36
N ILE A 332 16.98 4.76 -27.03
CA ILE A 332 16.08 5.73 -26.38
C ILE A 332 14.73 5.04 -26.26
N GLN A 333 14.46 4.46 -25.09
CA GLN A 333 13.16 3.89 -24.79
C GLN A 333 12.16 5.02 -24.53
N GLY A 334 11.52 5.48 -25.58
CA GLY A 334 10.43 6.41 -25.44
C GLY A 334 9.52 6.31 -26.64
N THR A 335 8.36 5.70 -26.47
CA THR A 335 7.28 5.87 -27.44
C THR A 335 6.43 7.03 -26.95
N VAL A 336 6.32 8.05 -27.76
CA VAL A 336 5.37 9.13 -27.53
C VAL A 336 3.98 8.53 -27.74
N ASN A 337 3.30 8.19 -26.66
CA ASN A 337 1.92 7.73 -26.70
C ASN A 337 1.01 8.90 -26.37
N ALA A 338 0.18 9.29 -27.33
CA ALA A 338 -0.86 10.26 -27.06
C ALA A 338 -1.96 9.69 -26.21
N ILE A 339 -2.52 10.56 -25.45
CA ILE A 339 -3.74 10.28 -24.71
C ILE A 339 -4.74 11.34 -25.02
N ALA A 340 -5.82 10.91 -25.62
CA ALA A 340 -7.06 11.64 -25.55
C ALA A 340 -7.55 11.63 -24.11
N ASP A 341 -7.70 12.78 -23.53
CA ASP A 341 -8.29 12.93 -22.22
C ASP A 341 -9.74 13.38 -22.35
N ASN A 342 -10.57 12.74 -21.56
CA ASN A 342 -11.95 13.12 -21.32
C ASN A 342 -12.09 14.28 -20.30
N GLY A 343 -11.08 15.14 -20.20
CA GLY A 343 -11.04 16.24 -19.22
C GLY A 343 -10.37 15.91 -17.88
N THR A 344 -9.83 14.69 -17.72
CA THR A 344 -9.16 14.26 -16.47
C THR A 344 -7.65 14.12 -16.59
N GLY A 345 -7.04 14.49 -17.73
CA GLY A 345 -5.60 14.58 -17.92
C GLY A 345 -4.84 13.28 -17.69
N ARG A 346 -5.09 12.22 -18.49
CA ARG A 346 -4.20 11.06 -18.46
C ARG A 346 -2.88 11.37 -19.15
N LYS A 347 -1.78 11.12 -18.42
CA LYS A 347 -0.41 11.41 -18.85
C LYS A 347 0.31 10.09 -19.14
N TYR A 348 1.00 9.98 -20.30
CA TYR A 348 1.90 8.86 -20.55
C TYR A 348 3.33 9.39 -20.62
N PRO A 349 4.19 8.99 -19.69
CA PRO A 349 5.57 9.43 -19.71
C PRO A 349 6.30 8.83 -20.92
N VAL A 350 6.98 9.66 -21.66
CA VAL A 350 8.11 9.23 -22.48
C VAL A 350 9.28 9.12 -21.50
N ASN A 351 9.73 7.90 -21.20
CA ASN A 351 10.90 7.72 -20.39
C ASN A 351 12.13 8.13 -21.22
N TYR A 352 12.66 9.28 -20.91
CA TYR A 352 13.95 9.74 -21.42
C TYR A 352 15.03 9.24 -20.48
N THR A 353 15.85 8.33 -20.94
CA THR A 353 17.13 8.04 -20.30
C THR A 353 18.17 8.92 -20.97
N ASN A 354 18.75 9.80 -20.22
CA ASN A 354 19.85 10.63 -20.63
C ASN A 354 21.01 9.74 -21.12
N ALA A 355 21.12 9.62 -22.42
CA ALA A 355 22.30 9.04 -23.06
C ALA A 355 22.89 10.17 -23.89
N ASP A 356 24.20 10.30 -23.89
CA ASP A 356 25.00 11.21 -24.71
C ASP A 356 24.82 10.95 -26.22
N ILE A 357 23.60 10.74 -26.68
CA ILE A 357 23.26 10.30 -28.03
C ILE A 357 22.41 11.37 -28.70
N SER A 358 23.05 12.21 -29.52
CA SER A 358 22.33 13.10 -30.42
C SER A 358 21.51 12.33 -31.44
N GLY A 359 20.30 12.78 -31.73
CA GLY A 359 19.42 12.17 -32.75
C GLY A 359 17.94 12.27 -32.46
N ILE A 360 17.13 11.63 -33.28
CA ILE A 360 15.68 11.64 -33.11
C ILE A 360 15.29 10.69 -32.00
N ILE A 361 14.54 11.23 -31.03
CA ILE A 361 14.02 10.48 -29.89
C ILE A 361 12.69 9.80 -30.27
N GLY A 362 11.83 10.51 -30.99
CA GLY A 362 10.52 9.98 -31.35
C GLY A 362 9.73 10.87 -32.30
N TYR A 363 8.60 10.31 -32.73
CA TYR A 363 7.66 10.95 -33.63
C TYR A 363 6.27 10.89 -33.04
N TYR A 364 5.48 11.93 -33.28
CA TYR A 364 4.08 11.91 -32.97
C TYR A 364 3.28 12.59 -34.10
N VAL A 365 2.19 11.95 -34.56
CA VAL A 365 1.34 12.45 -35.61
C VAL A 365 -0.07 12.65 -35.08
N THR A 366 -0.56 13.86 -35.14
CA THR A 366 -1.92 14.27 -34.79
C THR A 366 -2.18 15.66 -35.29
N ASP A 367 -3.42 16.05 -35.36
CA ASP A 367 -3.83 17.44 -35.56
C ASP A 367 -3.52 18.24 -34.30
N PHE A 368 -2.35 18.89 -34.26
CA PHE A 368 -1.88 19.65 -33.07
C PHE A 368 -2.59 20.99 -32.91
N ASN A 369 -3.00 21.61 -34.02
CA ASN A 369 -3.54 22.97 -34.05
C ASN A 369 -5.07 23.00 -34.23
N ASN A 370 -5.71 21.82 -34.34
CA ASN A 370 -7.12 21.61 -34.57
C ASN A 370 -7.62 22.25 -35.89
N ASP A 371 -6.80 22.22 -36.94
CA ASP A 371 -7.17 22.72 -38.28
C ASP A 371 -7.77 21.63 -39.20
N GLY A 372 -7.88 20.40 -38.68
CA GLY A 372 -8.41 19.24 -39.40
C GLY A 372 -7.36 18.47 -40.17
N SER A 373 -6.09 18.84 -40.09
CA SER A 373 -4.97 18.18 -40.79
C SER A 373 -3.93 17.74 -39.77
N ASP A 374 -3.45 16.50 -39.89
CA ASP A 374 -2.40 16.01 -39.00
C ASP A 374 -1.06 16.72 -39.27
N GLU A 375 -0.37 17.10 -38.20
CA GLU A 375 1.04 17.42 -38.18
C GLU A 375 1.86 16.29 -37.61
N MET A 376 3.15 16.25 -37.95
CA MET A 376 4.13 15.38 -37.35
C MET A 376 5.07 16.18 -36.47
N LEU A 377 5.03 15.89 -35.15
CA LEU A 377 6.04 16.36 -34.25
C LEU A 377 7.23 15.40 -34.24
N VAL A 378 8.41 15.95 -34.43
CA VAL A 378 9.68 15.23 -34.27
C VAL A 378 10.39 15.76 -33.04
N VAL A 379 10.71 14.90 -32.14
CA VAL A 379 11.50 15.23 -30.96
C VAL A 379 12.92 14.75 -31.15
N ARG A 380 13.86 15.65 -30.99
CA ARG A 380 15.28 15.44 -31.26
C ARG A 380 16.13 15.88 -30.08
N HIS A 381 17.20 15.16 -29.82
CA HIS A 381 18.25 15.56 -28.89
C HIS A 381 19.46 16.05 -29.70
N SER A 382 19.98 17.22 -29.37
CA SER A 382 21.19 17.76 -29.97
C SER A 382 22.46 17.26 -29.28
N SER A 383 23.60 17.44 -29.90
CA SER A 383 24.91 17.19 -29.29
C SER A 383 25.28 18.20 -28.18
N GLU A 384 24.47 19.23 -28.00
CA GLU A 384 24.68 20.32 -27.03
C GLU A 384 23.65 20.24 -25.88
N ASP A 385 23.08 19.06 -25.64
CA ASP A 385 22.08 18.78 -24.61
C ASP A 385 20.75 19.54 -24.73
N ASP A 386 20.43 20.01 -25.95
CA ASP A 386 19.17 20.67 -26.24
C ASP A 386 18.12 19.68 -26.74
N LEU A 387 16.89 19.80 -26.21
CA LEU A 387 15.72 19.18 -26.82
C LEU A 387 15.16 20.09 -27.91
N ILE A 388 15.09 19.55 -29.11
CA ILE A 388 14.56 20.23 -30.30
C ILE A 388 13.23 19.62 -30.67
N PHE A 389 12.20 20.44 -30.77
CA PHE A 389 10.88 20.09 -31.25
C PHE A 389 10.70 20.66 -32.63
N GLU A 390 10.47 19.78 -33.60
CA GLU A 390 10.24 20.15 -35.02
C GLU A 390 8.82 19.76 -35.41
N LEU A 391 8.08 20.68 -36.02
CA LEU A 391 6.74 20.43 -36.55
C LEU A 391 6.81 20.32 -38.04
N TYR A 392 6.19 19.29 -38.60
CA TYR A 392 6.12 19.05 -40.03
C TYR A 392 4.68 18.95 -40.49
N LYS A 393 4.38 19.47 -41.68
CA LYS A 393 3.12 19.29 -42.41
C LYS A 393 3.33 18.50 -43.70
N LYS A 394 2.26 17.86 -44.16
CA LYS A 394 2.25 17.23 -45.48
C LYS A 394 2.14 18.31 -46.59
N ASP A 395 3.01 18.21 -47.58
CA ASP A 395 2.95 19.04 -48.79
C ASP A 395 3.12 18.12 -49.99
N GLY A 396 2.01 17.76 -50.62
CA GLY A 396 1.95 16.77 -51.72
C GLY A 396 2.54 15.42 -51.27
N ASN A 397 3.64 15.02 -51.92
CA ASN A 397 4.36 13.76 -51.62
C ASN A 397 5.57 13.92 -50.65
N SER A 398 5.74 15.08 -50.07
CA SER A 398 6.82 15.41 -49.13
C SER A 398 6.27 15.93 -47.83
N CYS A 399 7.08 15.95 -46.79
CA CYS A 399 6.78 16.67 -45.59
C CYS A 399 7.72 17.86 -45.44
N VAL A 400 7.16 18.98 -45.01
CA VAL A 400 7.88 20.24 -44.87
C VAL A 400 7.85 20.65 -43.42
N LYS A 401 9.02 21.01 -42.93
CA LYS A 401 9.16 21.56 -41.56
C LYS A 401 8.53 22.97 -41.53
N THR A 402 7.54 23.15 -40.66
CA THR A 402 6.80 24.41 -40.52
C THR A 402 7.24 25.22 -39.32
N ALA A 403 7.71 24.54 -38.27
CA ALA A 403 8.20 25.19 -37.06
C ALA A 403 9.30 24.38 -36.40
N GLN A 404 10.10 25.08 -35.62
CA GLN A 404 11.07 24.47 -34.72
C GLN A 404 11.19 25.35 -33.49
N THR A 405 11.29 24.70 -32.34
CA THR A 405 11.69 25.34 -31.10
C THR A 405 12.70 24.46 -30.41
N SER A 406 13.62 25.05 -29.66
CA SER A 406 14.52 24.31 -28.78
C SER A 406 14.19 24.68 -27.36
N VAL A 407 14.15 23.68 -26.50
CA VAL A 407 14.18 23.88 -25.07
C VAL A 407 15.55 23.41 -24.65
N ILE A 408 16.35 24.35 -24.17
CA ILE A 408 17.64 24.06 -23.57
C ILE A 408 17.31 23.19 -22.36
N ASP A 409 17.93 22.05 -22.26
CA ASP A 409 17.85 21.20 -21.10
C ASP A 409 18.50 21.98 -19.95
N GLY A 410 17.66 22.70 -19.19
CA GLY A 410 18.09 23.66 -18.21
C GLY A 410 17.84 25.12 -18.63
N GLY A 411 16.59 25.56 -18.68
CA GLY A 411 16.16 26.92 -19.04
C GLY A 411 16.73 28.06 -18.21
N VAL A 412 17.76 27.82 -17.42
CA VAL A 412 18.61 28.78 -16.74
C VAL A 412 20.06 28.35 -16.91
N ARG A 413 20.81 29.12 -17.65
CA ARG A 413 22.24 28.95 -17.91
C ARG A 413 23.03 28.78 -16.60
N SER A 414 23.13 27.60 -16.01
CA SER A 414 24.21 27.29 -15.08
C SER A 414 24.10 26.04 -14.22
N PHE A 415 23.06 25.17 -14.38
CA PHE A 415 22.96 24.00 -13.51
C PHE A 415 22.62 22.76 -14.34
N ASN A 416 23.15 21.60 -13.94
CA ASN A 416 22.94 20.28 -14.56
C ASN A 416 21.48 19.82 -14.47
N GLU A 417 20.57 20.56 -15.08
CA GLU A 417 19.16 20.18 -15.16
C GLU A 417 18.98 19.14 -16.26
N LYS A 418 18.35 18.04 -15.90
CA LYS A 418 18.06 16.95 -16.84
C LYS A 418 16.57 16.85 -17.07
N THR A 419 16.15 16.79 -18.32
CA THR A 419 14.76 16.48 -18.65
C THR A 419 14.43 15.07 -18.21
N GLU A 420 13.53 14.92 -17.24
CA GLU A 420 13.10 13.60 -16.75
C GLU A 420 12.00 12.99 -17.60
N LYS A 421 11.10 13.82 -18.10
CA LYS A 421 9.91 13.34 -18.81
C LYS A 421 9.46 14.33 -19.86
N ILE A 422 9.12 13.81 -21.03
CA ILE A 422 8.36 14.50 -22.07
C ILE A 422 7.02 13.80 -22.19
N MET A 423 5.93 14.53 -22.10
CA MET A 423 4.57 13.98 -22.16
C MET A 423 3.76 14.80 -23.18
N LEU A 424 2.90 14.11 -23.92
CA LEU A 424 1.85 14.77 -24.68
C LEU A 424 0.56 14.65 -23.88
N CYS A 425 -0.14 15.75 -23.72
CA CYS A 425 -1.41 15.80 -23.02
C CYS A 425 -2.41 16.64 -23.79
N GLU A 426 -3.68 16.33 -23.64
CA GLU A 426 -4.77 17.13 -24.19
C GLU A 426 -5.61 17.68 -23.04
N ARG A 427 -5.86 19.00 -23.07
CA ARG A 427 -6.71 19.66 -22.09
C ARG A 427 -7.58 20.69 -22.79
N TYR A 428 -8.88 20.61 -22.56
CA TYR A 428 -9.88 21.50 -23.21
C TYR A 428 -9.76 21.55 -24.74
N GLY A 429 -9.50 20.40 -25.36
CA GLY A 429 -9.36 20.28 -26.82
C GLY A 429 -8.05 20.85 -27.38
N LYS A 430 -7.11 21.27 -26.54
CA LYS A 430 -5.76 21.66 -26.95
C LYS A 430 -4.74 20.60 -26.59
N LYS A 431 -3.81 20.36 -27.47
CA LYS A 431 -2.71 19.41 -27.28
C LYS A 431 -1.47 20.14 -26.83
N TYR A 432 -0.87 19.64 -25.75
CA TYR A 432 0.29 20.23 -25.10
C TYR A 432 1.44 19.23 -25.06
N ILE A 433 2.65 19.76 -25.23
CA ILE A 433 3.89 19.05 -24.95
C ILE A 433 4.32 19.51 -23.56
N PHE A 434 4.25 18.63 -22.60
CA PHE A 434 4.67 18.88 -21.24
C PHE A 434 6.06 18.28 -21.00
N MET A 435 6.96 19.07 -20.49
CA MET A 435 8.31 18.65 -20.13
C MET A 435 8.51 18.85 -18.64
N GLN A 436 9.07 17.86 -17.98
CA GLN A 436 9.46 17.93 -16.58
C GLN A 436 10.97 17.87 -16.47
N PHE A 437 11.54 18.82 -15.73
CA PHE A 437 12.96 18.93 -15.45
C PHE A 437 13.24 18.57 -14.01
N HIS A 438 14.45 18.08 -13.76
CA HIS A 438 14.94 17.83 -12.41
C HIS A 438 16.32 18.49 -12.26
N ASN A 439 16.47 19.31 -11.24
CA ASN A 439 17.76 19.90 -10.87
C ASN A 439 18.40 19.06 -9.78
N SER A 440 19.59 18.54 -10.03
CA SER A 440 20.36 17.71 -9.10
C SER A 440 21.38 18.48 -8.26
N ASP A 441 21.60 19.77 -8.52
CA ASP A 441 22.58 20.57 -7.79
C ASP A 441 21.98 21.25 -6.56
N SER A 442 22.06 20.55 -5.44
CA SER A 442 21.63 21.00 -4.12
C SER A 442 22.67 21.80 -3.34
N ALA A 443 23.53 22.57 -4.00
CA ALA A 443 24.54 23.35 -3.26
C ALA A 443 23.95 24.48 -2.41
N PHE A 444 22.68 24.83 -2.57
CA PHE A 444 22.07 25.98 -1.86
C PHE A 444 20.70 25.79 -1.23
N CYS A 445 20.00 24.68 -1.41
CA CYS A 445 18.70 24.44 -0.75
C CYS A 445 18.47 22.95 -0.53
N ASP A 446 18.01 22.57 0.66
CA ASP A 446 17.56 21.22 1.03
C ASP A 446 16.25 20.79 0.34
N GLY A 447 16.10 21.01 -0.95
CA GLY A 447 14.88 20.68 -1.67
C GLY A 447 15.14 20.37 -3.15
N TYR A 448 14.57 19.26 -3.61
CA TYR A 448 14.50 18.93 -5.03
C TYR A 448 13.60 19.93 -5.76
N TYR A 449 14.19 20.74 -6.64
CA TYR A 449 13.42 21.60 -7.52
C TYR A 449 12.98 20.81 -8.75
N ARG A 450 11.68 20.78 -9.02
CA ARG A 450 11.11 20.27 -10.26
C ARG A 450 10.56 21.47 -11.04
N GLY A 451 11.09 21.69 -12.21
CA GLY A 451 10.53 22.63 -13.17
C GLY A 451 9.69 21.92 -14.23
N PHE A 452 8.83 22.65 -14.90
CA PHE A 452 8.15 22.15 -16.09
C PHE A 452 8.00 23.23 -17.16
N ALA A 453 7.96 22.81 -18.39
CA ALA A 453 7.59 23.67 -19.52
C ALA A 453 6.38 23.08 -20.24
N LEU A 454 5.51 23.95 -20.71
CA LEU A 454 4.30 23.60 -21.42
C LEU A 454 4.28 24.30 -22.77
N LEU A 455 4.36 23.54 -23.84
CA LEU A 455 4.28 24.03 -25.22
C LEU A 455 2.99 23.57 -25.87
N HIS A 456 2.37 24.43 -26.69
CA HIS A 456 1.34 24.00 -27.63
C HIS A 456 1.61 24.54 -29.02
N VAL A 457 0.95 23.96 -30.01
CA VAL A 457 1.01 24.43 -31.38
C VAL A 457 -0.15 25.40 -31.64
N SER A 458 0.18 26.54 -32.19
CA SER A 458 -0.82 27.53 -32.68
C SER A 458 -0.46 27.98 -34.09
N GLY A 459 -1.36 27.77 -35.03
CA GLY A 459 -1.05 27.93 -36.45
C GLY A 459 0.07 27.00 -36.88
N SER A 460 1.18 27.53 -37.37
CA SER A 460 2.36 26.78 -37.80
C SER A 460 3.53 26.87 -36.82
N GLY A 461 3.32 27.37 -35.59
CA GLY A 461 4.38 27.63 -34.63
C GLY A 461 4.14 27.03 -33.26
N PHE A 462 5.18 27.00 -32.44
CA PHE A 462 5.12 26.65 -31.08
C PHE A 462 4.92 27.88 -30.17
N ILE A 463 4.04 27.74 -29.18
CA ILE A 463 3.84 28.75 -28.13
C ILE A 463 4.16 28.09 -26.80
N MET A 464 4.95 28.77 -25.97
CA MET A 464 5.21 28.39 -24.61
C MET A 464 4.17 29.04 -23.71
N ASP A 465 3.30 28.25 -23.09
CA ASP A 465 2.23 28.73 -22.24
C ASP A 465 2.66 28.95 -20.78
N ALA A 466 3.62 28.17 -20.34
CA ALA A 466 4.19 28.31 -19.01
C ALA A 466 5.63 27.79 -18.98
N ASN A 467 6.47 28.53 -18.31
CA ASN A 467 7.83 28.12 -17.94
C ASN A 467 7.98 28.49 -16.47
N ASP A 468 7.49 27.61 -15.61
CA ASP A 468 7.49 27.84 -14.17
C ASP A 468 8.46 26.90 -13.48
N VAL A 469 9.44 27.47 -12.82
CA VAL A 469 10.26 26.78 -11.83
C VAL A 469 9.52 26.83 -10.50
N PHE A 470 8.73 25.82 -10.19
CA PHE A 470 8.03 25.76 -8.92
C PHE A 470 8.30 24.48 -8.15
N ALA A 471 8.65 24.68 -6.87
CA ALA A 471 8.53 23.68 -5.84
C ALA A 471 7.01 23.43 -5.57
N GLY A 472 6.50 22.30 -6.00
CA GLY A 472 5.29 21.71 -5.46
C GLY A 472 3.98 22.38 -5.81
N SER A 473 3.49 22.27 -7.03
CA SER A 473 2.07 22.42 -7.29
C SER A 473 1.42 21.05 -7.50
N SER A 474 0.43 20.75 -6.66
CA SER A 474 -0.35 19.50 -6.65
C SER A 474 -1.34 19.37 -7.81
N ASP A 475 -1.41 20.35 -8.70
CA ASP A 475 -2.47 20.46 -9.71
C ASP A 475 -2.25 19.63 -10.98
N TRP A 476 -1.11 18.95 -11.08
CA TRP A 476 -0.72 18.12 -12.24
C TRP A 476 -0.31 16.69 -11.88
N GLN A 477 -0.69 16.22 -10.69
CA GLN A 477 -0.47 14.82 -10.27
C GLN A 477 -1.55 13.86 -10.74
#